data_5aec604f7ce1042d51dcd5e1072eaa38
#
_entry.id   5aec604f7ce1042d51dcd5e1072eaa38
#
_cell.length_a   1.000
_cell.length_b   1.000
_cell.length_c   1.000
_cell.angle_alpha   90.00
_cell.angle_beta   90.00
_cell.angle_gamma   90.00
#
_symmetry.space_group_name_H-M   'P 1'
#
loop_
_entity.id
_entity.type
_entity.pdbx_description
1 polymer ?
#
loop_
_entity_poly.entity_id
_entity_poly.type
_entity_poly.pdbx_seq_one_letter_code
_entity_poly.pdbx_strand_id
1 'polypeptide(L)'
;MTSPSTTKTKVYGLIAAAGMGTRLGAELPKAYVELEGRTLLECSAAAMGEVCDELVVTVSPEMEEHARALLPGAHLVHGGGERADSVWAGLQHIPDDAIVLIHDAARALTPPEMIARVADAVRSAPAVIPVLPVADTIKVVDEHRVVSTPDRSKLCAVQTPQGFRVAKLREANEAYFSGQQEFVATDDASLMEWLSLIHI
;
A
#
# COMPACT_ATOMS: atom_id res chain seq x y z
N MET A 1 40.03 -10.23 -11.45
CA MET A 1 39.08 -10.11 -10.33
C MET A 1 38.02 -9.10 -10.74
N THR A 2 36.93 -9.60 -11.26
CA THR A 2 35.78 -8.76 -11.65
C THR A 2 34.97 -8.46 -10.37
N SER A 3 34.94 -7.20 -9.97
CA SER A 3 34.08 -6.72 -8.87
C SER A 3 32.64 -7.12 -9.18
N PRO A 4 31.88 -7.67 -8.21
CA PRO A 4 30.47 -7.92 -8.42
C PRO A 4 29.78 -6.58 -8.68
N SER A 5 29.11 -6.46 -9.82
CA SER A 5 28.19 -5.36 -10.10
C SER A 5 27.08 -5.42 -9.04
N THR A 6 27.12 -4.50 -8.08
CA THR A 6 26.00 -4.29 -7.15
C THR A 6 24.83 -3.73 -7.95
N THR A 7 24.03 -4.61 -8.53
CA THR A 7 22.74 -4.22 -9.12
C THR A 7 21.91 -3.58 -8.00
N LYS A 8 21.59 -2.30 -8.14
CA LYS A 8 20.73 -1.56 -7.20
C LYS A 8 19.40 -2.30 -7.10
N THR A 9 18.97 -2.69 -5.89
CA THR A 9 17.66 -3.32 -5.66
C THR A 9 16.56 -2.41 -6.21
N LYS A 10 15.77 -2.93 -7.15
CA LYS A 10 14.64 -2.21 -7.77
C LYS A 10 13.55 -1.91 -6.74
N VAL A 11 12.89 -0.77 -6.93
CA VAL A 11 11.74 -0.34 -6.13
C VAL A 11 10.50 -0.36 -7.01
N TYR A 12 9.52 -1.14 -6.63
CA TYR A 12 8.21 -1.22 -7.29
C TYR A 12 7.17 -0.45 -6.49
N GLY A 13 6.34 0.33 -7.19
CA GLY A 13 5.12 0.87 -6.61
C GLY A 13 3.94 -0.04 -6.90
N LEU A 14 3.22 -0.49 -5.87
CA LEU A 14 1.97 -1.23 -6.00
C LEU A 14 0.82 -0.35 -5.54
N ILE A 15 0.01 0.13 -6.49
CA ILE A 15 -1.11 1.04 -6.20
C ILE A 15 -2.42 0.25 -6.17
N ALA A 16 -3.09 0.25 -5.02
CA ALA A 16 -4.39 -0.39 -4.85
C ALA A 16 -5.51 0.54 -5.35
N ALA A 17 -6.10 0.22 -6.52
CA ALA A 17 -7.16 0.98 -7.17
C ALA A 17 -8.41 0.15 -7.54
N ALA A 18 -8.48 -1.14 -7.16
CA ALA A 18 -9.60 -2.02 -7.46
C ALA A 18 -10.85 -1.79 -6.60
N GLY A 19 -10.70 -1.10 -5.45
CA GLY A 19 -11.80 -0.88 -4.50
C GLY A 19 -12.85 0.11 -5.00
N MET A 20 -14.14 -0.21 -4.83
CA MET A 20 -15.26 0.64 -5.23
C MET A 20 -15.36 1.96 -4.44
N GLY A 21 -14.80 2.03 -3.23
CA GLY A 21 -14.78 3.27 -2.43
C GLY A 21 -16.18 3.82 -2.09
N THR A 22 -17.15 2.97 -1.85
CA THR A 22 -18.60 3.25 -1.68
C THR A 22 -18.94 4.35 -0.67
N ARG A 23 -18.02 4.65 0.25
CA ARG A 23 -18.21 5.69 1.30
C ARG A 23 -18.33 7.12 0.76
N LEU A 24 -17.92 7.39 -0.47
CA LEU A 24 -18.00 8.74 -1.08
C LEU A 24 -19.31 9.00 -1.81
N GLY A 25 -20.14 7.96 -2.08
CA GLY A 25 -21.37 8.12 -2.84
C GLY A 25 -21.17 8.60 -4.28
N ALA A 26 -19.96 8.49 -4.83
CA ALA A 26 -19.65 8.88 -6.20
C ALA A 26 -20.10 7.77 -7.18
N GLU A 27 -20.44 8.16 -8.41
CA GLU A 27 -20.82 7.23 -9.49
C GLU A 27 -19.62 6.38 -9.96
N LEU A 28 -18.40 6.90 -9.82
CA LEU A 28 -17.14 6.22 -10.16
C LEU A 28 -16.42 5.73 -8.90
N PRO A 29 -15.61 4.66 -9.01
CA PRO A 29 -14.74 4.22 -7.91
C PRO A 29 -13.82 5.37 -7.48
N LYS A 30 -13.55 5.45 -6.17
CA LYS A 30 -12.83 6.59 -5.55
C LYS A 30 -11.51 6.95 -6.24
N ALA A 31 -10.76 5.96 -6.73
CA ALA A 31 -9.49 6.17 -7.43
C ALA A 31 -9.62 7.03 -8.69
N TYR A 32 -10.79 7.06 -9.31
CA TYR A 32 -11.08 7.75 -10.57
C TYR A 32 -11.83 9.08 -10.38
N VAL A 33 -12.07 9.49 -9.14
CA VAL A 33 -12.59 10.84 -8.84
C VAL A 33 -11.51 11.85 -9.19
N GLU A 34 -11.91 12.93 -9.85
CA GLU A 34 -11.00 13.99 -10.27
C GLU A 34 -10.75 15.02 -9.15
N LEU A 35 -9.50 15.46 -9.06
CA LEU A 35 -9.04 16.59 -8.29
C LEU A 35 -8.30 17.52 -9.25
N GLU A 36 -8.85 18.70 -9.49
CA GLU A 36 -8.29 19.71 -10.40
C GLU A 36 -7.94 19.16 -11.80
N GLY A 37 -8.86 18.34 -12.36
CA GLY A 37 -8.72 17.80 -13.72
C GLY A 37 -7.77 16.61 -13.87
N ARG A 38 -7.33 16.02 -12.76
CA ARG A 38 -6.59 14.74 -12.72
C ARG A 38 -7.25 13.79 -11.76
N THR A 39 -7.32 12.52 -12.10
CA THR A 39 -7.85 11.50 -11.18
C THR A 39 -6.91 11.31 -9.98
N LEU A 40 -7.47 10.86 -8.83
CA LEU A 40 -6.65 10.53 -7.66
C LEU A 40 -5.61 9.46 -7.99
N LEU A 41 -5.95 8.53 -8.89
CA LEU A 41 -5.03 7.51 -9.40
C LEU A 41 -3.86 8.11 -10.16
N GLU A 42 -4.09 9.07 -11.07
CA GLU A 42 -3.02 9.76 -11.80
C GLU A 42 -2.09 10.55 -10.87
N CYS A 43 -2.66 11.23 -9.88
CA CYS A 43 -1.86 11.96 -8.88
C CYS A 43 -0.97 11.01 -8.07
N SER A 44 -1.53 9.91 -7.57
CA SER A 44 -0.79 8.90 -6.82
C SER A 44 0.28 8.21 -7.67
N ALA A 45 -0.05 7.87 -8.92
CA ALA A 45 0.90 7.25 -9.85
C ALA A 45 2.05 8.19 -10.22
N ALA A 46 1.79 9.49 -10.39
CA ALA A 46 2.82 10.48 -10.65
C ALA A 46 3.80 10.59 -9.48
N ALA A 47 3.29 10.73 -8.24
CA ALA A 47 4.14 10.82 -7.05
C ALA A 47 4.96 9.54 -6.82
N MET A 48 4.36 8.37 -7.01
CA MET A 48 5.06 7.08 -6.90
C MET A 48 6.10 6.90 -8.00
N GLY A 49 5.81 7.33 -9.23
CA GLY A 49 6.70 7.22 -10.39
C GLY A 49 7.97 8.08 -10.29
N GLU A 50 8.00 9.10 -9.42
CA GLU A 50 9.24 9.85 -9.14
C GLU A 50 10.27 9.04 -8.33
N VAL A 51 9.83 7.97 -7.64
CA VAL A 51 10.65 7.19 -6.72
C VAL A 51 10.80 5.74 -7.15
N CYS A 52 9.74 5.15 -7.71
CA CYS A 52 9.69 3.74 -8.10
C CYS A 52 10.22 3.54 -9.52
N ASP A 53 10.96 2.45 -9.74
CA ASP A 53 11.47 2.06 -11.05
C ASP A 53 10.35 1.54 -11.96
N GLU A 54 9.31 0.92 -11.39
CA GLU A 54 8.16 0.35 -12.10
C GLU A 54 6.88 0.49 -11.25
N LEU A 55 5.72 0.60 -11.92
CA LEU A 55 4.41 0.67 -11.26
C LEU A 55 3.54 -0.53 -11.64
N VAL A 56 3.01 -1.20 -10.64
CA VAL A 56 1.94 -2.19 -10.72
C VAL A 56 0.67 -1.55 -10.14
N VAL A 57 -0.44 -1.60 -10.86
CA VAL A 57 -1.70 -1.01 -10.42
C VAL A 57 -2.78 -2.06 -10.43
N THR A 58 -3.39 -2.32 -9.28
CA THR A 58 -4.53 -3.25 -9.22
C THR A 58 -5.82 -2.51 -9.48
N VAL A 59 -6.59 -3.00 -10.44
CA VAL A 59 -7.84 -2.38 -10.92
C VAL A 59 -8.98 -3.40 -10.93
N SER A 60 -10.21 -2.94 -10.89
CA SER A 60 -11.34 -3.82 -11.21
C SER A 60 -11.41 -4.06 -12.73
N PRO A 61 -11.93 -5.20 -13.20
CA PRO A 61 -12.04 -5.50 -14.63
C PRO A 61 -12.77 -4.40 -15.43
N GLU A 62 -13.81 -3.79 -14.86
CA GLU A 62 -14.62 -2.76 -15.49
C GLU A 62 -13.84 -1.46 -15.69
N MET A 63 -12.79 -1.23 -14.91
CA MET A 63 -11.98 0.00 -14.96
C MET A 63 -10.65 -0.19 -15.70
N GLU A 64 -10.36 -1.38 -16.21
CA GLU A 64 -9.06 -1.67 -16.85
C GLU A 64 -8.79 -0.76 -18.05
N GLU A 65 -9.75 -0.62 -18.98
CA GLU A 65 -9.57 0.24 -20.17
C GLU A 65 -9.35 1.70 -19.78
N HIS A 66 -10.12 2.17 -18.78
CA HIS A 66 -9.98 3.54 -18.28
C HIS A 66 -8.61 3.75 -17.61
N ALA A 67 -8.19 2.84 -16.75
CA ALA A 67 -6.87 2.89 -16.11
C ALA A 67 -5.73 2.83 -17.13
N ARG A 68 -5.86 2.01 -18.17
CA ARG A 68 -4.87 1.90 -19.25
C ARG A 68 -4.71 3.20 -20.04
N ALA A 69 -5.83 3.90 -20.27
CA ALA A 69 -5.79 5.22 -20.93
C ALA A 69 -5.09 6.28 -20.06
N LEU A 70 -5.33 6.25 -18.73
CA LEU A 70 -4.70 7.18 -17.78
C LEU A 70 -3.21 6.88 -17.53
N LEU A 71 -2.84 5.60 -17.47
CA LEU A 71 -1.51 5.12 -17.07
C LEU A 71 -0.93 4.14 -18.10
N PRO A 72 -0.60 4.57 -19.32
CA PRO A 72 -0.17 3.66 -20.40
C PRO A 72 1.15 2.93 -20.10
N GLY A 73 1.97 3.44 -19.14
CA GLY A 73 3.24 2.83 -18.74
C GLY A 73 3.15 1.92 -17.52
N ALA A 74 1.98 1.80 -16.87
CA ALA A 74 1.83 0.97 -15.69
C ALA A 74 1.46 -0.48 -16.05
N HIS A 75 1.90 -1.42 -15.23
CA HIS A 75 1.47 -2.82 -15.31
C HIS A 75 0.12 -2.96 -14.58
N LEU A 76 -0.97 -3.18 -15.33
CA LEU A 76 -2.31 -3.34 -14.76
C LEU A 76 -2.57 -4.80 -14.42
N VAL A 77 -3.13 -5.03 -13.22
CA VAL A 77 -3.48 -6.36 -12.71
C VAL A 77 -4.90 -6.32 -12.17
N HIS A 78 -5.72 -7.34 -12.42
CA HIS A 78 -7.04 -7.41 -11.81
C HIS A 78 -6.92 -7.67 -10.30
N GLY A 79 -7.52 -6.78 -9.50
CA GLY A 79 -7.64 -6.96 -8.06
C GLY A 79 -8.72 -7.97 -7.67
N GLY A 80 -8.67 -8.40 -6.41
CA GLY A 80 -9.68 -9.28 -5.83
C GLY A 80 -10.82 -8.53 -5.13
N GLY A 81 -11.66 -9.29 -4.41
CA GLY A 81 -12.83 -8.74 -3.70
C GLY A 81 -12.46 -7.83 -2.54
N GLU A 82 -11.35 -8.08 -1.87
CA GLU A 82 -10.84 -7.28 -0.77
C GLU A 82 -9.49 -6.62 -1.11
N ARG A 83 -9.06 -5.66 -0.26
CA ARG A 83 -7.78 -4.98 -0.45
C ARG A 83 -6.60 -5.97 -0.39
N ALA A 84 -6.64 -6.92 0.53
CA ALA A 84 -5.59 -7.93 0.68
C ALA A 84 -5.47 -8.81 -0.58
N ASP A 85 -6.60 -9.24 -1.17
CA ASP A 85 -6.60 -10.01 -2.42
C ASP A 85 -5.98 -9.22 -3.57
N SER A 86 -6.30 -7.91 -3.65
CA SER A 86 -5.76 -7.02 -4.68
C SER A 86 -4.26 -6.85 -4.54
N VAL A 87 -3.76 -6.64 -3.32
CA VAL A 87 -2.32 -6.54 -3.05
C VAL A 87 -1.62 -7.85 -3.37
N TRP A 88 -2.20 -8.99 -2.97
CA TRP A 88 -1.66 -10.31 -3.25
C TRP A 88 -1.57 -10.58 -4.76
N ALA A 89 -2.60 -10.23 -5.53
CA ALA A 89 -2.60 -10.35 -6.98
C ALA A 89 -1.47 -9.51 -7.62
N GLY A 90 -1.33 -8.25 -7.22
CA GLY A 90 -0.28 -7.38 -7.72
C GLY A 90 1.13 -7.84 -7.35
N LEU A 91 1.30 -8.38 -6.15
CA LEU A 91 2.58 -8.87 -5.64
C LEU A 91 3.14 -10.05 -6.47
N GLN A 92 2.27 -10.86 -7.14
CA GLN A 92 2.70 -11.94 -8.02
C GLN A 92 3.51 -11.45 -9.24
N HIS A 93 3.44 -10.18 -9.58
CA HIS A 93 4.13 -9.56 -10.72
C HIS A 93 5.42 -8.82 -10.33
N ILE A 94 5.84 -8.92 -9.06
CA ILE A 94 7.01 -8.23 -8.53
C ILE A 94 8.07 -9.26 -8.08
N PRO A 95 9.34 -9.13 -8.50
CA PRO A 95 10.41 -10.07 -8.12
C PRO A 95 10.70 -10.10 -6.61
N ASP A 96 11.09 -11.26 -6.08
CA ASP A 96 11.36 -11.46 -4.65
C ASP A 96 12.54 -10.64 -4.10
N ASP A 97 13.52 -10.32 -4.94
CA ASP A 97 14.70 -9.53 -4.57
C ASP A 97 14.47 -8.01 -4.61
N ALA A 98 13.23 -7.59 -4.95
CA ALA A 98 12.83 -6.19 -5.01
C ALA A 98 12.33 -5.65 -3.67
N ILE A 99 12.17 -4.32 -3.64
CA ILE A 99 11.38 -3.58 -2.65
C ILE A 99 10.03 -3.24 -3.28
N VAL A 100 8.95 -3.36 -2.51
CA VAL A 100 7.63 -2.89 -2.91
C VAL A 100 7.14 -1.80 -1.97
N LEU A 101 6.56 -0.74 -2.54
CA LEU A 101 5.86 0.33 -1.85
C LEU A 101 4.37 0.21 -2.16
N ILE A 102 3.56 -0.17 -1.18
CA ILE A 102 2.10 -0.36 -1.36
C ILE A 102 1.39 0.93 -1.00
N HIS A 103 0.64 1.47 -1.96
CA HIS A 103 -0.01 2.77 -1.84
C HIS A 103 -1.50 2.72 -2.19
N ASP A 104 -2.31 3.43 -1.40
CA ASP A 104 -3.73 3.59 -1.68
C ASP A 104 -3.92 4.69 -2.73
N ALA A 105 -4.53 4.39 -3.88
CA ALA A 105 -4.78 5.34 -4.97
C ALA A 105 -5.49 6.63 -4.52
N ALA A 106 -6.28 6.56 -3.45
CA ALA A 106 -7.01 7.70 -2.91
C ALA A 106 -6.18 8.67 -2.06
N ARG A 107 -4.89 8.38 -1.82
CA ARG A 107 -3.97 9.28 -1.09
C ARG A 107 -3.16 10.14 -2.05
N ALA A 108 -3.85 10.83 -2.95
CA ALA A 108 -3.33 11.56 -4.09
C ALA A 108 -2.32 12.68 -3.77
N LEU A 109 -2.30 13.18 -2.54
CA LEU A 109 -1.44 14.30 -2.12
C LEU A 109 -0.23 13.85 -1.29
N THR A 110 0.17 12.58 -1.40
CA THR A 110 1.36 12.08 -0.73
C THR A 110 2.63 12.66 -1.38
N PRO A 111 3.49 13.38 -0.61
CA PRO A 111 4.68 13.99 -1.19
C PRO A 111 5.72 12.94 -1.64
N PRO A 112 6.35 13.08 -2.83
CA PRO A 112 7.41 12.18 -3.30
C PRO A 112 8.57 12.01 -2.31
N GLU A 113 8.93 13.06 -1.57
CA GLU A 113 9.99 13.00 -0.57
C GLU A 113 9.65 12.04 0.59
N MET A 114 8.37 11.92 0.94
CA MET A 114 7.94 10.96 1.95
C MET A 114 8.03 9.54 1.39
N ILE A 115 7.63 9.34 0.14
CA ILE A 115 7.75 8.05 -0.57
C ILE A 115 9.21 7.61 -0.63
N ALA A 116 10.12 8.53 -0.98
CA ALA A 116 11.55 8.27 -1.03
C ALA A 116 12.13 7.86 0.34
N ARG A 117 11.71 8.53 1.43
CA ARG A 117 12.14 8.15 2.78
C ARG A 117 11.72 6.73 3.15
N VAL A 118 10.51 6.31 2.78
CA VAL A 118 10.05 4.93 3.01
C VAL A 118 10.88 3.95 2.18
N ALA A 119 11.12 4.23 0.90
CA ALA A 119 11.93 3.39 0.02
C ALA A 119 13.37 3.19 0.57
N ASP A 120 13.97 4.26 1.08
CA ASP A 120 15.32 4.20 1.65
C ASP A 120 15.35 3.42 2.97
N ALA A 121 14.37 3.61 3.84
CA ALA A 121 14.29 2.92 5.12
C ALA A 121 14.13 1.39 4.96
N VAL A 122 13.38 0.91 3.96
CA VAL A 122 13.23 -0.53 3.65
C VAL A 122 14.54 -1.19 3.24
N ARG A 123 15.55 -0.43 2.80
CA ARG A 123 16.88 -1.00 2.49
C ARG A 123 17.56 -1.59 3.73
N SER A 124 17.22 -1.11 4.92
CA SER A 124 17.78 -1.55 6.21
C SER A 124 16.81 -2.35 7.08
N ALA A 125 15.53 -2.42 6.72
CA ALA A 125 14.49 -3.13 7.47
C ALA A 125 13.59 -3.96 6.53
N PRO A 126 12.98 -5.07 7.00
CA PRO A 126 12.11 -5.90 6.16
C PRO A 126 10.76 -5.24 5.84
N ALA A 127 10.27 -4.38 6.73
CA ALA A 127 9.03 -3.62 6.60
C ALA A 127 9.16 -2.25 7.28
N VAL A 128 8.59 -1.22 6.67
CA VAL A 128 8.57 0.16 7.18
C VAL A 128 7.23 0.80 6.85
N ILE A 129 6.65 1.47 7.82
CA ILE A 129 5.41 2.21 7.65
C ILE A 129 5.57 3.68 8.04
N PRO A 130 5.05 4.62 7.26
CA PRO A 130 4.97 6.02 7.68
C PRO A 130 3.78 6.19 8.61
N VAL A 131 3.97 6.97 9.67
CA VAL A 131 2.94 7.20 10.67
C VAL A 131 2.83 8.69 11.02
N LEU A 132 1.63 9.08 11.49
CA LEU A 132 1.40 10.38 12.10
C LEU A 132 1.00 10.21 13.56
N PRO A 133 1.48 11.07 14.48
CA PRO A 133 0.98 11.09 15.85
C PRO A 133 -0.53 11.33 15.87
N VAL A 134 -1.24 10.65 16.78
CA VAL A 134 -2.68 10.86 16.97
C VAL A 134 -2.89 12.16 17.76
N ALA A 135 -3.52 13.15 17.11
CA ALA A 135 -3.81 14.46 17.72
C ALA A 135 -5.07 14.41 18.60
N ASP A 136 -6.08 13.62 18.18
CA ASP A 136 -7.38 13.52 18.83
C ASP A 136 -7.36 12.60 20.05
N THR A 137 -8.37 12.77 20.93
CA THR A 137 -8.62 11.81 21.99
C THR A 137 -9.36 10.61 21.45
N ILE A 138 -8.72 9.44 21.51
CA ILE A 138 -9.30 8.17 21.05
C ILE A 138 -10.08 7.51 22.18
N LYS A 139 -11.26 6.97 21.88
CA LYS A 139 -12.07 6.16 22.79
C LYS A 139 -12.18 4.74 22.25
N VAL A 140 -11.94 3.76 23.10
CA VAL A 140 -12.38 2.39 22.84
C VAL A 140 -13.86 2.32 23.23
N VAL A 141 -14.67 1.84 22.30
CA VAL A 141 -16.14 1.75 22.50
C VAL A 141 -16.61 0.31 22.30
N ASP A 142 -17.61 -0.07 23.06
CA ASP A 142 -18.36 -1.31 22.90
C ASP A 142 -19.83 -0.92 22.76
N GLU A 143 -20.45 -1.29 21.63
CA GLU A 143 -21.77 -0.80 21.23
C GLU A 143 -21.85 0.73 21.32
N HIS A 144 -22.53 1.27 22.32
CA HIS A 144 -22.73 2.71 22.56
C HIS A 144 -22.03 3.22 23.83
N ARG A 145 -21.16 2.41 24.45
CA ARG A 145 -20.50 2.74 25.72
C ARG A 145 -19.01 2.92 25.54
N VAL A 146 -18.46 3.95 26.16
CA VAL A 146 -17.00 4.13 26.25
C VAL A 146 -16.44 3.12 27.24
N VAL A 147 -15.53 2.26 26.77
CA VAL A 147 -14.83 1.24 27.57
C VAL A 147 -13.55 1.82 28.18
N SER A 148 -12.75 2.52 27.36
CA SER A 148 -11.48 3.09 27.81
C SER A 148 -11.04 4.28 26.95
N THR A 149 -10.02 4.99 27.44
CA THR A 149 -9.33 6.06 26.69
C THR A 149 -7.85 5.69 26.65
N PRO A 150 -7.33 5.17 25.51
CA PRO A 150 -5.91 4.86 25.38
C PRO A 150 -5.04 6.10 25.51
N ASP A 151 -3.82 5.90 25.99
CA ASP A 151 -2.79 6.94 25.98
C ASP A 151 -2.37 7.24 24.53
N ARG A 152 -2.78 8.40 24.01
CA ARG A 152 -2.50 8.80 22.63
C ARG A 152 -1.02 8.95 22.31
N SER A 153 -0.16 9.13 23.31
CA SER A 153 1.30 9.20 23.10
C SER A 153 1.90 7.88 22.59
N LYS A 154 1.15 6.78 22.72
CA LYS A 154 1.49 5.44 22.25
C LYS A 154 0.72 5.02 20.99
N LEU A 155 -0.04 5.95 20.39
CA LEU A 155 -0.84 5.69 19.20
C LEU A 155 -0.31 6.49 18.01
N CYS A 156 -0.28 5.82 16.86
CA CYS A 156 0.03 6.44 15.58
C CYS A 156 -1.04 6.11 14.54
N ALA A 157 -1.33 7.06 13.67
CA ALA A 157 -2.17 6.85 12.50
C ALA A 157 -1.31 6.43 11.32
N VAL A 158 -1.47 5.19 10.87
CA VAL A 158 -0.70 4.61 9.76
C VAL A 158 -1.07 5.30 8.44
N GLN A 159 -0.04 5.59 7.65
CA GLN A 159 -0.16 6.18 6.33
C GLN A 159 0.33 5.21 5.25
N THR A 160 0.23 5.60 3.97
CA THR A 160 0.82 4.90 2.84
C THR A 160 1.68 5.86 2.00
N PRO A 161 2.72 5.38 1.27
CA PRO A 161 2.98 3.96 1.00
C PRO A 161 3.58 3.22 2.20
N GLN A 162 3.21 1.96 2.36
CA GLN A 162 3.88 1.02 3.24
C GLN A 162 4.97 0.30 2.45
N GLY A 163 6.18 0.21 2.97
CA GLY A 163 7.33 -0.34 2.27
C GLY A 163 7.76 -1.70 2.80
N PHE A 164 8.06 -2.63 1.89
CA PHE A 164 8.42 -4.01 2.25
C PHE A 164 9.50 -4.59 1.34
N ARG A 165 10.30 -5.51 1.88
CA ARG A 165 11.03 -6.46 1.05
C ARG A 165 10.06 -7.51 0.52
N VAL A 166 10.00 -7.66 -0.81
CA VAL A 166 8.98 -8.49 -1.48
C VAL A 166 8.96 -9.92 -0.94
N ALA A 167 10.12 -10.59 -0.85
CA ALA A 167 10.17 -11.97 -0.34
C ALA A 167 9.54 -12.12 1.05
N LYS A 168 9.71 -11.13 1.95
CA LYS A 168 9.15 -11.18 3.31
C LYS A 168 7.65 -10.91 3.34
N LEU A 169 7.18 -9.98 2.53
CA LEU A 169 5.75 -9.73 2.41
C LEU A 169 5.03 -10.90 1.74
N ARG A 170 5.68 -11.56 0.76
CA ARG A 170 5.12 -12.75 0.11
C ARG A 170 4.97 -13.90 1.13
N GLU A 171 5.99 -14.18 1.93
CA GLU A 171 5.94 -15.16 3.02
C GLU A 171 4.75 -14.90 3.97
N ALA A 172 4.52 -13.64 4.35
CA ALA A 172 3.40 -13.24 5.21
C ALA A 172 2.04 -13.46 4.54
N ASN A 173 1.92 -13.09 3.26
CA ASN A 173 0.67 -13.30 2.50
C ASN A 173 0.39 -14.80 2.28
N GLU A 174 1.39 -15.61 1.94
CA GLU A 174 1.24 -17.08 1.78
C GLU A 174 0.72 -17.71 3.08
N ALA A 175 1.29 -17.33 4.23
CA ALA A 175 0.81 -17.79 5.53
C ALA A 175 -0.64 -17.35 5.81
N TYR A 176 -0.98 -16.10 5.50
CA TYR A 176 -2.32 -15.57 5.67
C TYR A 176 -3.36 -16.31 4.81
N PHE A 177 -3.10 -16.45 3.52
CA PHE A 177 -4.03 -17.10 2.58
C PHE A 177 -4.07 -18.64 2.72
N SER A 178 -3.09 -19.27 3.39
CA SER A 178 -3.15 -20.70 3.73
C SER A 178 -4.12 -21.02 4.87
N GLY A 179 -4.78 -20.00 5.47
CA GLY A 179 -5.75 -20.18 6.54
C GLY A 179 -5.12 -20.47 7.91
N GLN A 180 -3.82 -20.22 8.09
CA GLN A 180 -3.13 -20.38 9.39
C GLN A 180 -3.47 -19.28 10.40
N GLN A 181 -4.39 -18.37 10.04
CA GLN A 181 -4.66 -17.16 10.83
C GLN A 181 -6.16 -16.96 11.07
N GLU A 182 -6.49 -16.54 12.28
CA GLU A 182 -7.84 -16.19 12.70
C GLU A 182 -8.11 -14.67 12.75
N PHE A 183 -7.22 -13.83 12.16
CA PHE A 183 -7.42 -12.36 12.16
C PHE A 183 -7.69 -11.81 10.75
N VAL A 184 -8.41 -10.70 10.69
CA VAL A 184 -8.63 -9.96 9.45
C VAL A 184 -7.54 -8.91 9.31
N ALA A 185 -6.72 -9.02 8.26
CA ALA A 185 -5.70 -8.02 7.96
C ALA A 185 -6.35 -6.68 7.60
N THR A 186 -6.05 -5.64 8.36
CA THR A 186 -6.55 -4.28 8.10
C THR A 186 -5.69 -3.52 7.10
N ASP A 187 -4.39 -3.85 7.03
CA ASP A 187 -3.40 -3.36 6.10
C ASP A 187 -2.27 -4.40 5.92
N ASP A 188 -1.29 -4.10 5.05
CA ASP A 188 -0.18 -5.02 4.79
C ASP A 188 0.81 -5.09 5.96
N ALA A 189 0.89 -4.02 6.76
CA ALA A 189 1.70 -3.98 7.96
C ALA A 189 1.24 -5.01 8.99
N SER A 190 -0.07 -5.20 9.16
CA SER A 190 -0.63 -6.19 10.11
C SER A 190 -0.21 -7.63 9.80
N LEU A 191 0.05 -7.96 8.53
CA LEU A 191 0.62 -9.26 8.13
C LEU A 191 2.07 -9.41 8.63
N MET A 192 2.85 -8.33 8.56
CA MET A 192 4.24 -8.31 9.00
C MET A 192 4.38 -8.24 10.52
N GLU A 193 3.44 -7.64 11.22
CA GLU A 193 3.39 -7.65 12.69
C GLU A 193 3.30 -9.08 13.23
N TRP A 194 2.48 -9.89 12.61
CA TRP A 194 2.35 -11.30 12.97
C TRP A 194 3.67 -12.08 12.84
N LEU A 195 4.50 -11.76 11.85
CA LEU A 195 5.86 -12.30 11.71
C LEU A 195 6.91 -11.58 12.59
N SER A 196 6.51 -10.60 13.42
CA SER A 196 7.40 -9.75 14.22
C SER A 196 8.48 -9.02 13.39
N LEU A 197 8.14 -8.58 12.18
CA LEU A 197 9.08 -8.04 11.19
C LEU A 197 8.88 -6.55 10.87
N ILE A 198 8.10 -5.80 11.67
CA ILE A 198 7.77 -4.40 11.35
C ILE A 198 8.57 -3.39 12.16
N HIS A 199 8.88 -2.24 11.51
CA HIS A 199 9.49 -1.06 12.11
C HIS A 199 8.77 0.22 11.65
N ILE A 200 8.78 1.26 12.50
CA ILE A 200 8.21 2.58 12.23
C ILE A 200 9.31 3.55 11.84
#